data_5884d0c7377ea36b25331045b50dbab5
#
_entry.id   5884d0c7377ea36b25331045b50dbab5
#
_cell.length_a   1.000
_cell.length_b   1.000
_cell.length_c   1.000
_cell.angle_alpha   90.00
_cell.angle_beta   90.00
_cell.angle_gamma   90.00
#
_symmetry.space_group_name_H-M   'P 1'
#
loop_
_entity.id
_entity.type
_entity.pdbx_description
1 polymer ?
#
loop_
_entity_poly.entity_id
_entity_poly.type
_entity_poly.pdbx_seq_one_letter_code
_entity_poly.pdbx_strand_id
1 'polypeptide(L)'
;MKRNQNVNALVAAPNAYTTNAYAASDRTAAHAPIPGGRPVITATNLIMDYAARRKTANRVGTTPMSALANTAPALNNVSFRLNVGETVAIMGPSGSGKSTLLHILAGIDLPTSGQVTYHVRNNCAYELTGISDQDRTMLRRNAFGFVFQSGQLLPELPAVENIALPLMLGGTDYSQATDTAMLWMERLGLKHLASHRPGEMSGGQMQRVAIARALATNPSVVFADEPTGALDQATGREVMGILMDAAQANGSAVVVVTHDPNVAAFCSRTVTMRDGRLLGGEQ
;
A
#
# COMPACT_ATOMS: atom_id res chain seq x y z
N MET A 1 -17.16 27.56 -7.35
CA MET A 1 -15.83 27.71 -7.96
C MET A 1 -14.92 26.70 -7.31
N LYS A 2 -14.72 25.52 -7.89
CA LYS A 2 -13.80 24.48 -7.40
C LYS A 2 -12.40 24.87 -7.86
N ARG A 3 -11.49 25.15 -6.91
CA ARG A 3 -10.08 25.38 -7.22
C ARG A 3 -9.49 24.07 -7.76
N ASN A 4 -9.08 24.07 -9.02
CA ASN A 4 -8.20 23.06 -9.60
C ASN A 4 -6.88 23.09 -8.81
N GLN A 5 -6.71 22.18 -7.85
CA GLN A 5 -5.45 22.03 -7.14
C GLN A 5 -4.49 21.29 -8.07
N ASN A 6 -3.44 21.98 -8.45
CA ASN A 6 -2.45 21.50 -9.41
C ASN A 6 -1.59 20.39 -8.75
N VAL A 7 -1.86 19.15 -9.09
CA VAL A 7 -1.14 17.96 -8.58
C VAL A 7 0.37 18.01 -8.92
N ASN A 8 0.76 18.80 -9.95
CA ASN A 8 2.16 18.99 -10.32
C ASN A 8 3.01 19.66 -9.22
N ALA A 9 2.41 20.34 -8.24
CA ALA A 9 3.12 20.90 -7.10
C ALA A 9 3.64 19.85 -6.10
N LEU A 10 3.18 18.60 -6.18
CA LEU A 10 3.65 17.49 -5.35
C LEU A 10 5.04 16.97 -5.77
N VAL A 11 5.44 17.24 -7.01
CA VAL A 11 6.69 16.73 -7.60
C VAL A 11 7.92 17.52 -7.13
N ALA A 12 7.74 18.72 -6.55
CA ALA A 12 8.82 19.68 -6.34
C ALA A 12 9.38 19.75 -4.90
N ALA A 13 8.94 18.92 -3.96
CA ALA A 13 9.51 18.91 -2.61
C ALA A 13 10.35 17.65 -2.39
N PRO A 14 11.70 17.72 -2.49
CA PRO A 14 12.54 16.63 -2.03
C PRO A 14 12.29 16.44 -0.54
N ASN A 15 11.92 15.22 -0.12
CA ASN A 15 11.86 14.85 1.28
C ASN A 15 13.30 14.95 1.85
N ALA A 16 13.65 16.06 2.46
CA ALA A 16 14.88 16.23 3.20
C ALA A 16 14.80 15.44 4.50
N TYR A 17 15.10 14.16 4.42
CA TYR A 17 15.54 13.36 5.56
C TYR A 17 16.92 12.82 5.24
N THR A 18 17.92 13.60 5.65
CA THR A 18 19.31 13.18 5.76
C THR A 18 19.41 11.95 6.68
N THR A 19 20.11 10.94 6.14
CA THR A 19 20.89 9.92 6.84
C THR A 19 21.02 10.12 8.34
N ASN A 20 20.45 9.20 9.17
CA ASN A 20 21.15 8.78 10.37
C ASN A 20 20.71 7.39 10.88
N ALA A 21 21.74 6.55 11.02
CA ALA A 21 21.96 5.50 12.02
C ALA A 21 20.84 4.47 12.28
N TYR A 22 20.96 3.33 11.62
CA TYR A 22 20.46 2.05 12.10
C TYR A 22 21.30 1.60 13.31
N ALA A 23 20.85 1.89 14.52
CA ALA A 23 21.27 1.21 15.73
C ALA A 23 20.19 0.17 16.07
N ALA A 24 20.59 -1.08 16.19
CA ALA A 24 19.72 -2.17 16.65
C ALA A 24 19.19 -1.83 18.05
N SER A 25 17.92 -1.45 18.14
CA SER A 25 17.22 -1.23 19.40
C SER A 25 16.28 -2.39 19.69
N ASP A 26 16.21 -2.74 20.95
CA ASP A 26 15.48 -3.81 21.62
C ASP A 26 14.04 -4.02 21.09
N ARG A 27 13.72 -5.26 20.68
CA ARG A 27 12.53 -5.66 19.88
C ARG A 27 11.26 -5.89 20.71
N THR A 28 11.01 -5.18 21.80
CA THR A 28 9.87 -5.48 22.69
C THR A 28 8.89 -4.33 22.97
N ALA A 29 8.96 -3.21 22.28
CA ALA A 29 7.96 -2.16 22.41
C ALA A 29 6.87 -2.31 21.35
N ALA A 30 5.77 -3.00 21.67
CA ALA A 30 4.51 -2.85 20.93
C ALA A 30 4.16 -1.36 20.89
N HIS A 31 4.14 -0.76 19.69
CA HIS A 31 3.75 0.63 19.52
C HIS A 31 2.28 0.78 19.86
N ALA A 32 2.00 1.48 20.98
CA ALA A 32 0.65 1.87 21.31
C ALA A 32 0.05 2.75 20.19
N PRO A 33 -1.25 2.60 19.85
CA PRO A 33 -1.93 3.46 18.89
C PRO A 33 -1.74 4.91 19.32
N ILE A 34 -1.38 5.81 18.37
CA ILE A 34 -1.26 7.24 18.64
C ILE A 34 -2.68 7.84 18.63
N PRO A 35 -3.35 8.03 19.79
CA PRO A 35 -4.68 8.62 19.85
C PRO A 35 -4.57 10.09 19.41
N GLY A 36 -5.34 10.48 18.38
CA GLY A 36 -5.36 11.85 17.87
C GLY A 36 -4.26 12.20 16.85
N GLY A 37 -3.53 11.23 16.31
CA GLY A 37 -2.54 11.44 15.25
C GLY A 37 -3.13 12.12 14.02
N ARG A 38 -2.28 12.90 13.29
CA ARG A 38 -2.69 13.52 12.02
C ARG A 38 -3.02 12.44 10.99
N PRO A 39 -4.21 12.47 10.35
CA PRO A 39 -4.56 11.50 9.34
C PRO A 39 -3.67 11.63 8.11
N VAL A 40 -3.34 10.48 7.50
CA VAL A 40 -2.74 10.40 6.16
C VAL A 40 -3.77 9.88 5.14
N ILE A 41 -4.68 8.99 5.55
CA ILE A 41 -5.82 8.56 4.76
C ILE A 41 -7.07 8.59 5.65
N THR A 42 -8.17 9.11 5.10
CA THR A 42 -9.51 8.96 5.65
C THR A 42 -10.46 8.42 4.59
N ALA A 43 -11.30 7.49 4.97
CA ALA A 43 -12.35 6.94 4.13
C ALA A 43 -13.68 7.00 4.89
N THR A 44 -14.74 7.42 4.21
CA THR A 44 -16.06 7.60 4.81
C THR A 44 -17.14 6.90 4.00
N ASN A 45 -17.93 6.07 4.68
CA ASN A 45 -19.13 5.41 4.16
C ASN A 45 -18.90 4.67 2.82
N LEU A 46 -17.78 3.96 2.69
CA LEU A 46 -17.44 3.23 1.46
C LEU A 46 -18.42 2.09 1.21
N ILE A 47 -19.00 2.07 0.02
CA ILE A 47 -19.77 0.94 -0.51
C ILE A 47 -19.09 0.50 -1.81
N MET A 48 -18.92 -0.81 -1.98
CA MET A 48 -18.44 -1.39 -3.23
C MET A 48 -19.34 -2.54 -3.67
N ASP A 49 -20.09 -2.30 -4.71
CA ASP A 49 -20.97 -3.28 -5.37
C ASP A 49 -20.48 -3.52 -6.80
N TYR A 50 -19.78 -4.62 -7.01
CA TYR A 50 -19.28 -5.01 -8.34
C TYR A 50 -20.42 -5.36 -9.31
N ALA A 51 -21.59 -5.82 -8.83
CA ALA A 51 -22.74 -6.13 -9.67
C ALA A 51 -23.39 -4.85 -10.21
N ALA A 52 -23.49 -3.82 -9.38
CA ALA A 52 -24.00 -2.51 -9.81
C ALA A 52 -23.08 -1.84 -10.85
N ARG A 53 -21.74 -1.94 -10.67
CA ARG A 53 -20.76 -1.42 -11.66
C ARG A 53 -20.86 -2.09 -13.02
N ARG A 54 -21.06 -3.41 -13.07
CA ARG A 54 -21.23 -4.15 -14.33
C ARG A 54 -22.50 -3.73 -15.07
N LYS A 55 -23.59 -3.45 -14.36
CA LYS A 55 -24.85 -2.96 -14.96
C LYS A 55 -24.71 -1.59 -15.63
N THR A 56 -23.89 -0.69 -15.06
CA THR A 56 -23.62 0.63 -15.66
C THR A 56 -22.68 0.55 -16.86
N ALA A 57 -21.71 -0.37 -16.86
CA ALA A 57 -20.80 -0.58 -18.00
C ALA A 57 -21.48 -1.30 -19.18
N ASN A 58 -22.45 -2.19 -18.94
CA ASN A 58 -23.14 -2.99 -19.96
C ASN A 58 -24.40 -2.32 -20.56
N ARG A 59 -24.57 -1.01 -20.44
CA ARG A 59 -25.67 -0.28 -21.13
C ARG A 59 -25.53 -0.23 -22.67
N VAL A 60 -24.49 -0.87 -23.19
CA VAL A 60 -24.28 -1.06 -24.65
C VAL A 60 -24.20 -2.57 -24.92
N GLY A 61 -25.37 -3.23 -25.12
CA GLY A 61 -25.41 -4.60 -25.66
C GLY A 61 -26.16 -5.61 -24.78
N THR A 62 -27.28 -6.00 -25.28
CA THR A 62 -28.23 -7.03 -24.91
C THR A 62 -27.64 -8.36 -24.43
N THR A 63 -27.87 -8.72 -23.16
CA THR A 63 -28.22 -10.08 -22.71
C THR A 63 -28.83 -10.02 -21.30
N PRO A 64 -30.00 -10.58 -20.99
CA PRO A 64 -30.57 -10.61 -19.65
C PRO A 64 -29.86 -11.69 -18.83
N MET A 65 -28.99 -11.30 -17.94
CA MET A 65 -28.40 -12.19 -16.92
C MET A 65 -29.18 -12.05 -15.61
N SER A 66 -30.26 -12.83 -15.49
CA SER A 66 -31.12 -12.92 -14.32
C SER A 66 -30.50 -13.68 -13.11
N ALA A 67 -29.21 -14.08 -13.17
CA ALA A 67 -28.61 -14.97 -12.18
C ALA A 67 -27.68 -14.29 -11.15
N LEU A 68 -27.49 -12.96 -11.18
CA LEU A 68 -26.55 -12.25 -10.26
C LEU A 68 -27.26 -11.19 -9.39
N ALA A 69 -28.53 -11.34 -9.13
CA ALA A 69 -29.35 -10.28 -8.50
C ALA A 69 -29.20 -10.18 -6.96
N ASN A 70 -28.34 -10.99 -6.29
CA ASN A 70 -28.29 -11.02 -4.81
C ASN A 70 -26.90 -11.27 -4.22
N THR A 71 -25.84 -10.75 -4.81
CA THR A 71 -24.53 -10.77 -4.12
C THR A 71 -24.44 -9.55 -3.22
N ALA A 72 -24.17 -9.76 -1.92
CA ALA A 72 -23.89 -8.70 -0.97
C ALA A 72 -22.73 -7.83 -1.47
N PRO A 73 -22.72 -6.51 -1.22
CA PRO A 73 -21.64 -5.63 -1.63
C PRO A 73 -20.32 -6.06 -0.98
N ALA A 74 -19.23 -5.95 -1.72
CA ALA A 74 -17.88 -6.29 -1.22
C ALA A 74 -17.45 -5.35 -0.09
N LEU A 75 -17.92 -4.08 -0.08
CA LEU A 75 -17.86 -3.16 1.04
C LEU A 75 -19.25 -2.61 1.33
N ASN A 76 -19.60 -2.54 2.60
CA ASN A 76 -20.92 -2.12 3.07
C ASN A 76 -20.79 -1.10 4.20
N ASN A 77 -20.80 0.18 3.84
CA ASN A 77 -20.71 1.33 4.74
C ASN A 77 -19.43 1.28 5.62
N VAL A 78 -18.27 1.15 4.97
CA VAL A 78 -16.97 1.08 5.65
C VAL A 78 -16.40 2.48 5.81
N SER A 79 -16.05 2.86 7.05
CA SER A 79 -15.25 4.05 7.35
C SER A 79 -13.91 3.61 7.94
N PHE A 80 -12.82 4.27 7.53
CA PHE A 80 -11.47 3.90 7.92
C PHE A 80 -10.59 5.14 8.06
N ARG A 81 -9.69 5.12 9.04
CA ARG A 81 -8.70 6.17 9.26
C ARG A 81 -7.32 5.55 9.46
N LEU A 82 -6.32 6.13 8.79
CA LEU A 82 -4.91 5.84 8.95
C LEU A 82 -4.18 7.12 9.30
N ASN A 83 -3.39 7.10 10.37
CA ASN A 83 -2.58 8.24 10.79
C ASN A 83 -1.15 8.14 10.23
N VAL A 84 -0.44 9.26 10.20
CA VAL A 84 0.97 9.32 9.78
C VAL A 84 1.83 8.41 10.66
N GLY A 85 2.62 7.52 10.05
CA GLY A 85 3.49 6.56 10.73
C GLY A 85 2.76 5.42 11.45
N GLU A 86 1.43 5.35 11.36
CA GLU A 86 0.64 4.27 11.96
C GLU A 86 0.76 3.00 11.10
N THR A 87 0.81 1.83 11.76
CA THR A 87 0.76 0.53 11.09
C THR A 87 -0.54 -0.19 11.46
N VAL A 88 -1.35 -0.54 10.45
CA VAL A 88 -2.68 -1.14 10.66
C VAL A 88 -2.77 -2.47 9.92
N ALA A 89 -3.16 -3.53 10.64
CA ALA A 89 -3.55 -4.80 10.04
C ALA A 89 -5.06 -4.85 9.81
N ILE A 90 -5.47 -5.20 8.59
CA ILE A 90 -6.86 -5.52 8.24
C ILE A 90 -6.98 -7.03 8.17
N MET A 91 -7.63 -7.62 9.15
CA MET A 91 -7.83 -9.07 9.25
C MET A 91 -9.24 -9.49 8.87
N GLY A 92 -9.41 -10.77 8.55
CA GLY A 92 -10.72 -11.38 8.28
C GLY A 92 -10.63 -12.56 7.34
N PRO A 93 -11.72 -13.34 7.20
CA PRO A 93 -11.76 -14.50 6.33
C PRO A 93 -11.60 -14.13 4.85
N SER A 94 -11.28 -15.12 4.01
CA SER A 94 -11.26 -14.91 2.55
C SER A 94 -12.64 -14.44 2.07
N GLY A 95 -12.64 -13.50 1.11
CA GLY A 95 -13.89 -12.93 0.58
C GLY A 95 -14.56 -11.86 1.46
N SER A 96 -14.02 -11.51 2.63
CA SER A 96 -14.62 -10.48 3.50
C SER A 96 -14.49 -9.04 2.99
N GLY A 97 -13.75 -8.79 1.89
CA GLY A 97 -13.59 -7.47 1.28
C GLY A 97 -12.25 -6.76 1.58
N LYS A 98 -11.30 -7.42 2.26
CA LYS A 98 -10.00 -6.81 2.68
C LYS A 98 -9.20 -6.20 1.52
N SER A 99 -8.90 -6.99 0.49
CA SER A 99 -8.16 -6.51 -0.68
C SER A 99 -8.96 -5.44 -1.45
N THR A 100 -10.29 -5.53 -1.47
CA THR A 100 -11.16 -4.48 -2.03
C THR A 100 -10.99 -3.17 -1.27
N LEU A 101 -10.99 -3.23 0.07
CA LEU A 101 -10.77 -2.04 0.90
C LEU A 101 -9.37 -1.46 0.64
N LEU A 102 -8.33 -2.30 0.65
CA LEU A 102 -6.96 -1.87 0.36
C LEU A 102 -6.85 -1.19 -1.01
N HIS A 103 -7.42 -1.78 -2.07
CA HIS A 103 -7.39 -1.20 -3.43
C HIS A 103 -8.12 0.15 -3.52
N ILE A 104 -9.23 0.31 -2.79
CA ILE A 104 -9.97 1.58 -2.76
C ILE A 104 -9.19 2.64 -1.98
N LEU A 105 -8.61 2.31 -0.82
CA LEU A 105 -7.76 3.21 -0.04
C LEU A 105 -6.53 3.67 -0.84
N ALA A 106 -5.98 2.79 -1.66
CA ALA A 106 -4.84 3.05 -2.54
C ALA A 106 -5.22 3.78 -3.85
N GLY A 107 -6.51 4.04 -4.10
CA GLY A 107 -6.99 4.66 -5.34
C GLY A 107 -6.76 3.79 -6.59
N ILE A 108 -6.58 2.48 -6.44
CA ILE A 108 -6.53 1.52 -7.55
C ILE A 108 -7.94 1.33 -8.09
N ASP A 109 -8.89 1.07 -7.17
CA ASP A 109 -10.31 0.98 -7.47
C ASP A 109 -11.08 2.19 -6.93
N LEU A 110 -12.21 2.50 -7.55
CA LEU A 110 -13.16 3.49 -7.05
C LEU A 110 -14.33 2.78 -6.36
N PRO A 111 -14.82 3.26 -5.22
CA PRO A 111 -16.03 2.73 -4.60
C PRO A 111 -17.28 3.04 -5.45
N THR A 112 -18.36 2.31 -5.22
CA THR A 112 -19.68 2.64 -5.79
C THR A 112 -20.23 3.93 -5.16
N SER A 113 -19.98 4.14 -3.86
CA SER A 113 -20.27 5.37 -3.13
C SER A 113 -19.35 5.51 -1.91
N GLY A 114 -19.32 6.71 -1.33
CA GLY A 114 -18.41 7.09 -0.27
C GLY A 114 -17.18 7.84 -0.81
N GLN A 115 -16.28 8.23 0.06
CA GLN A 115 -15.13 9.09 -0.26
C GLN A 115 -13.87 8.57 0.38
N VAL A 116 -12.74 8.72 -0.34
CA VAL A 116 -11.38 8.51 0.18
C VAL A 116 -10.59 9.79 0.00
N THR A 117 -9.98 10.27 1.08
CA THR A 117 -9.15 11.46 1.08
C THR A 117 -7.73 11.11 1.53
N TYR A 118 -6.74 11.48 0.71
CA TYR A 118 -5.32 11.46 1.06
C TYR A 118 -4.91 12.85 1.56
N HIS A 119 -4.36 12.89 2.78
CA HIS A 119 -3.91 14.11 3.45
C HIS A 119 -2.40 14.26 3.31
N VAL A 120 -1.98 15.32 2.63
CA VAL A 120 -0.56 15.67 2.46
C VAL A 120 -0.08 16.54 3.63
N ARG A 121 1.22 16.57 3.87
CA ARG A 121 1.85 17.58 4.74
C ARG A 121 1.46 18.97 4.22
N ASN A 122 1.26 19.96 5.08
CA ASN A 122 0.85 21.34 4.77
C ASN A 122 -0.66 21.56 4.55
N ASN A 123 -1.52 20.81 5.20
CA ASN A 123 -2.99 20.95 5.13
C ASN A 123 -3.60 20.83 3.72
N CYS A 124 -2.88 20.28 2.76
CA CYS A 124 -3.45 19.90 1.48
C CYS A 124 -4.09 18.52 1.58
N ALA A 125 -5.20 18.31 0.88
CA ALA A 125 -5.89 17.03 0.81
C ALA A 125 -6.38 16.76 -0.61
N TYR A 126 -6.30 15.52 -1.05
CA TYR A 126 -6.80 15.07 -2.34
C TYR A 126 -7.91 14.05 -2.13
N GLU A 127 -9.10 14.36 -2.62
CA GLU A 127 -10.20 13.40 -2.63
C GLU A 127 -9.98 12.42 -3.80
N LEU A 128 -9.45 11.22 -3.49
CA LEU A 128 -9.09 10.20 -4.50
C LEU A 128 -10.29 9.78 -5.37
N THR A 129 -11.48 9.84 -4.81
CA THR A 129 -12.72 9.52 -5.50
C THR A 129 -13.18 10.61 -6.48
N GLY A 130 -12.69 11.83 -6.33
CA GLY A 130 -13.10 13.01 -7.13
C GLY A 130 -12.09 13.47 -8.16
N ILE A 131 -10.83 13.00 -8.12
CA ILE A 131 -9.78 13.37 -9.07
C ILE A 131 -9.75 12.46 -10.30
N SER A 132 -9.07 12.90 -11.37
CA SER A 132 -8.90 12.12 -12.59
C SER A 132 -8.10 10.84 -12.37
N ASP A 133 -8.21 9.86 -13.29
CA ASP A 133 -7.40 8.63 -13.22
C ASP A 133 -5.90 8.93 -13.38
N GLN A 134 -5.57 9.94 -14.19
CA GLN A 134 -4.19 10.39 -14.35
C GLN A 134 -3.63 10.94 -13.03
N ASP A 135 -4.39 11.75 -12.30
CA ASP A 135 -3.97 12.30 -11.02
C ASP A 135 -3.84 11.20 -9.95
N ARG A 136 -4.78 10.22 -9.92
CA ARG A 136 -4.64 9.04 -9.05
C ARG A 136 -3.39 8.23 -9.36
N THR A 137 -3.07 8.06 -10.65
CA THR A 137 -1.86 7.35 -11.09
C THR A 137 -0.60 8.08 -10.64
N MET A 138 -0.58 9.42 -10.73
CA MET A 138 0.53 10.22 -10.21
C MET A 138 0.67 10.08 -8.68
N LEU A 139 -0.43 10.10 -7.94
CA LEU A 139 -0.40 9.89 -6.49
C LEU A 139 0.09 8.50 -6.11
N ARG A 140 -0.40 7.44 -6.79
CA ARG A 140 0.08 6.06 -6.56
C ARG A 140 1.58 5.94 -6.76
N ARG A 141 2.11 6.56 -7.82
CA ARG A 141 3.54 6.52 -8.13
C ARG A 141 4.40 7.27 -7.12
N ASN A 142 3.93 8.43 -6.65
CA ASN A 142 4.77 9.37 -5.88
C ASN A 142 4.56 9.27 -4.37
N ALA A 143 3.39 8.83 -3.91
CA ALA A 143 3.01 8.87 -2.50
C ALA A 143 2.71 7.50 -1.90
N PHE A 144 2.53 6.45 -2.72
CA PHE A 144 2.14 5.13 -2.26
C PHE A 144 3.14 4.06 -2.68
N GLY A 145 3.47 3.16 -1.75
CA GLY A 145 4.25 1.95 -2.02
C GLY A 145 3.34 0.72 -2.01
N PHE A 146 3.69 -0.31 -2.79
CA PHE A 146 2.90 -1.54 -2.88
C PHE A 146 3.76 -2.77 -2.69
N VAL A 147 3.33 -3.66 -1.79
CA VAL A 147 3.91 -4.98 -1.56
C VAL A 147 2.81 -6.03 -1.72
N PHE A 148 2.97 -6.95 -2.66
CA PHE A 148 2.01 -8.01 -2.96
C PHE A 148 2.54 -9.39 -2.53
N GLN A 149 1.64 -10.35 -2.41
CA GLN A 149 1.93 -11.72 -1.95
C GLN A 149 3.07 -12.41 -2.73
N SER A 150 3.15 -12.24 -4.05
CA SER A 150 4.18 -12.83 -4.91
C SER A 150 5.32 -11.87 -5.25
N GLY A 151 5.40 -10.70 -4.58
CA GLY A 151 6.37 -9.64 -4.88
C GLY A 151 6.09 -8.91 -6.19
N GLN A 152 5.51 -9.57 -7.18
CA GLN A 152 5.19 -9.04 -8.53
C GLN A 152 6.37 -8.26 -9.16
N LEU A 153 7.56 -8.85 -9.10
CA LEU A 153 8.74 -8.32 -9.78
C LEU A 153 8.63 -8.59 -11.28
N LEU A 154 9.20 -7.70 -12.08
CA LEU A 154 9.31 -7.90 -13.52
C LEU A 154 10.40 -8.94 -13.79
N PRO A 155 10.07 -10.11 -14.36
CA PRO A 155 11.01 -11.22 -14.51
C PRO A 155 12.14 -10.92 -15.51
N GLU A 156 11.95 -9.96 -16.42
CA GLU A 156 12.93 -9.54 -17.40
C GLU A 156 14.01 -8.63 -16.81
N LEU A 157 13.73 -7.96 -15.69
CA LEU A 157 14.62 -6.99 -15.08
C LEU A 157 15.41 -7.62 -13.91
N PRO A 158 16.68 -7.27 -13.75
CA PRO A 158 17.44 -7.61 -12.55
C PRO A 158 16.87 -6.91 -11.30
N ALA A 159 17.25 -7.39 -10.12
CA ALA A 159 16.75 -6.90 -8.84
C ALA A 159 16.94 -5.39 -8.68
N VAL A 160 18.11 -4.86 -9.02
CA VAL A 160 18.42 -3.43 -8.92
C VAL A 160 17.48 -2.59 -9.80
N GLU A 161 17.19 -3.05 -11.01
CA GLU A 161 16.29 -2.32 -11.93
C GLU A 161 14.82 -2.43 -11.53
N ASN A 162 14.40 -3.58 -10.95
CA ASN A 162 13.08 -3.69 -10.35
C ASN A 162 12.85 -2.64 -9.27
N ILE A 163 13.87 -2.35 -8.45
CA ILE A 163 13.80 -1.32 -7.39
C ILE A 163 13.88 0.09 -8.00
N ALA A 164 14.72 0.30 -9.00
CA ALA A 164 14.91 1.59 -9.66
C ALA A 164 13.71 2.05 -10.49
N LEU A 165 12.93 1.08 -11.02
CA LEU A 165 11.84 1.35 -11.95
C LEU A 165 10.84 2.43 -11.50
N PRO A 166 10.26 2.40 -10.28
CA PRO A 166 9.33 3.46 -9.86
C PRO A 166 9.98 4.84 -9.78
N LEU A 167 11.27 4.93 -9.49
CA LEU A 167 12.02 6.18 -9.49
C LEU A 167 12.16 6.72 -10.92
N MET A 168 12.54 5.86 -11.88
CA MET A 168 12.64 6.23 -13.30
C MET A 168 11.29 6.67 -13.87
N LEU A 169 10.21 5.97 -13.54
CA LEU A 169 8.84 6.37 -13.88
C LEU A 169 8.46 7.72 -13.24
N GLY A 170 9.08 8.08 -12.12
CA GLY A 170 8.98 9.37 -11.44
C GLY A 170 9.78 10.48 -12.10
N GLY A 171 10.63 10.17 -13.12
CA GLY A 171 11.47 11.14 -13.81
C GLY A 171 12.90 11.20 -13.30
N THR A 172 13.32 10.34 -12.36
CA THR A 172 14.72 10.22 -11.94
C THR A 172 15.52 9.56 -13.05
N ASP A 173 16.71 10.07 -13.35
CA ASP A 173 17.58 9.45 -14.35
C ASP A 173 18.07 8.05 -13.91
N TYR A 174 18.49 7.22 -14.88
CA TYR A 174 18.85 5.83 -14.65
C TYR A 174 19.98 5.68 -13.61
N SER A 175 21.02 6.51 -13.68
CA SER A 175 22.16 6.42 -12.75
C SER A 175 21.73 6.69 -11.32
N GLN A 176 21.01 7.80 -11.07
CA GLN A 176 20.53 8.15 -9.73
C GLN A 176 19.51 7.13 -9.20
N ALA A 177 18.64 6.61 -10.07
CA ALA A 177 17.66 5.60 -9.69
C ALA A 177 18.33 4.28 -9.27
N THR A 178 19.36 3.84 -10.03
CA THR A 178 20.12 2.63 -9.70
C THR A 178 21.00 2.82 -8.48
N ASP A 179 21.60 4.00 -8.27
CA ASP A 179 22.35 4.31 -7.04
C ASP A 179 21.43 4.22 -5.80
N THR A 180 20.22 4.79 -5.90
CA THR A 180 19.22 4.68 -4.83
C THR A 180 18.80 3.23 -4.61
N ALA A 181 18.58 2.46 -5.67
CA ALA A 181 18.24 1.05 -5.59
C ALA A 181 19.35 0.23 -4.91
N MET A 182 20.62 0.51 -5.22
CA MET A 182 21.77 -0.14 -4.60
C MET A 182 21.87 0.14 -3.09
N LEU A 183 21.54 1.36 -2.65
CA LEU A 183 21.46 1.70 -1.22
C LEU A 183 20.37 0.88 -0.51
N TRP A 184 19.22 0.71 -1.14
CA TRP A 184 18.15 -0.15 -0.60
C TRP A 184 18.57 -1.63 -0.55
N MET A 185 19.23 -2.13 -1.60
CA MET A 185 19.73 -3.50 -1.62
C MET A 185 20.78 -3.74 -0.53
N GLU A 186 21.65 -2.77 -0.27
CA GLU A 186 22.63 -2.86 0.82
C GLU A 186 21.95 -2.90 2.19
N ARG A 187 20.98 -2.01 2.43
CA ARG A 187 20.19 -1.95 3.69
C ARG A 187 19.46 -3.27 3.97
N LEU A 188 18.98 -3.96 2.94
CA LEU A 188 18.23 -5.21 3.07
C LEU A 188 19.09 -6.48 2.90
N GLY A 189 20.43 -6.33 2.84
CA GLY A 189 21.35 -7.45 2.72
C GLY A 189 21.34 -8.15 1.36
N LEU A 190 20.89 -7.46 0.30
CA LEU A 190 20.67 -8.01 -1.05
C LEU A 190 21.72 -7.55 -2.07
N LYS A 191 22.77 -6.80 -1.66
CA LYS A 191 23.73 -6.19 -2.59
C LYS A 191 24.33 -7.17 -3.58
N HIS A 192 24.61 -8.40 -3.13
CA HIS A 192 25.17 -9.50 -3.93
C HIS A 192 24.21 -10.03 -5.01
N LEU A 193 22.91 -9.70 -4.93
CA LEU A 193 21.88 -10.12 -5.87
C LEU A 193 21.49 -9.01 -6.88
N ALA A 194 22.23 -7.91 -6.94
CA ALA A 194 21.85 -6.74 -7.74
C ALA A 194 21.58 -7.06 -9.21
N SER A 195 22.38 -7.95 -9.81
CA SER A 195 22.26 -8.40 -11.20
C SER A 195 21.38 -9.63 -11.39
N HIS A 196 20.88 -10.26 -10.31
CA HIS A 196 20.04 -11.46 -10.40
C HIS A 196 18.62 -11.08 -10.82
N ARG A 197 18.01 -11.95 -11.62
CA ARG A 197 16.61 -11.86 -12.01
C ARG A 197 15.71 -12.60 -11.01
N PRO A 198 14.40 -12.31 -10.98
CA PRO A 198 13.47 -12.98 -10.06
C PRO A 198 13.56 -14.51 -10.04
N GLY A 199 13.74 -15.14 -11.21
CA GLY A 199 13.86 -16.60 -11.31
C GLY A 199 15.15 -17.20 -10.68
N GLU A 200 16.11 -16.36 -10.30
CA GLU A 200 17.38 -16.74 -9.68
C GLU A 200 17.41 -16.48 -8.17
N MET A 201 16.30 -16.01 -7.60
CA MET A 201 16.17 -15.61 -6.20
C MET A 201 15.19 -16.50 -5.45
N SER A 202 15.42 -16.66 -4.13
CA SER A 202 14.43 -17.29 -3.25
C SER A 202 13.19 -16.40 -3.05
N GLY A 203 12.06 -16.98 -2.61
CA GLY A 203 10.84 -16.23 -2.32
C GLY A 203 11.06 -15.07 -1.34
N GLY A 204 11.81 -15.30 -0.26
CA GLY A 204 12.15 -14.26 0.72
C GLY A 204 13.04 -13.16 0.14
N GLN A 205 13.98 -13.50 -0.75
CA GLN A 205 14.81 -12.52 -1.46
C GLN A 205 13.96 -11.66 -2.41
N MET A 206 13.09 -12.29 -3.21
CA MET A 206 12.14 -11.58 -4.08
C MET A 206 11.25 -10.63 -3.28
N GLN A 207 10.75 -11.07 -2.12
CA GLN A 207 9.89 -10.24 -1.28
C GLN A 207 10.65 -9.05 -0.67
N ARG A 208 11.92 -9.22 -0.26
CA ARG A 208 12.77 -8.11 0.18
C ARG A 208 13.03 -7.12 -0.97
N VAL A 209 13.24 -7.58 -2.20
CA VAL A 209 13.36 -6.70 -3.39
C VAL A 209 12.04 -5.95 -3.62
N ALA A 210 10.88 -6.59 -3.47
CA ALA A 210 9.58 -5.93 -3.59
C ALA A 210 9.36 -4.86 -2.50
N ILE A 211 9.81 -5.10 -1.27
CA ILE A 211 9.81 -4.11 -0.18
C ILE A 211 10.72 -2.93 -0.52
N ALA A 212 11.94 -3.19 -0.99
CA ALA A 212 12.86 -2.15 -1.42
C ALA A 212 12.24 -1.28 -2.53
N ARG A 213 11.61 -1.91 -3.54
CA ARG A 213 10.90 -1.22 -4.63
C ARG A 213 9.77 -0.34 -4.10
N ALA A 214 8.98 -0.85 -3.15
CA ALA A 214 7.86 -0.11 -2.57
C ALA A 214 8.31 1.11 -1.78
N LEU A 215 9.49 1.04 -1.12
CA LEU A 215 10.01 2.09 -0.25
C LEU A 215 10.99 3.04 -0.94
N ALA A 216 11.52 2.69 -2.12
CA ALA A 216 12.53 3.47 -2.83
C ALA A 216 12.07 4.90 -3.17
N THR A 217 10.78 5.09 -3.43
CA THR A 217 10.17 6.42 -3.69
C THR A 217 9.88 7.22 -2.43
N ASN A 218 10.22 6.69 -1.24
CA ASN A 218 9.91 7.28 0.06
C ASN A 218 8.41 7.62 0.23
N PRO A 219 7.52 6.61 0.10
CA PRO A 219 6.08 6.82 0.10
C PRO A 219 5.55 7.28 1.46
N SER A 220 4.44 8.02 1.46
CA SER A 220 3.72 8.37 2.69
C SER A 220 2.97 7.17 3.28
N VAL A 221 2.52 6.24 2.42
CA VAL A 221 1.77 5.04 2.81
C VAL A 221 2.28 3.83 2.02
N VAL A 222 2.49 2.73 2.71
CA VAL A 222 2.74 1.41 2.10
C VAL A 222 1.50 0.53 2.26
N PHE A 223 1.02 -0.01 1.17
CA PHE A 223 -0.06 -0.99 1.12
C PHE A 223 0.53 -2.38 0.87
N ALA A 224 0.26 -3.32 1.77
CA ALA A 224 0.76 -4.68 1.70
C ALA A 224 -0.42 -5.67 1.68
N ASP A 225 -0.59 -6.40 0.58
CA ASP A 225 -1.63 -7.43 0.44
C ASP A 225 -1.01 -8.81 0.58
N GLU A 226 -1.28 -9.49 1.71
CA GLU A 226 -0.74 -10.80 2.08
C GLU A 226 0.79 -10.92 1.87
N PRO A 227 1.60 -9.99 2.42
CA PRO A 227 3.01 -9.83 2.04
C PRO A 227 3.90 -11.04 2.33
N THR A 228 3.42 -12.01 3.11
CA THR A 228 4.15 -13.23 3.47
C THR A 228 3.43 -14.52 3.07
N GLY A 229 2.31 -14.41 2.38
CA GLY A 229 1.44 -15.56 2.08
C GLY A 229 2.06 -16.64 1.18
N ALA A 230 3.19 -16.37 0.52
CA ALA A 230 3.96 -17.33 -0.27
C ALA A 230 5.25 -17.82 0.43
N LEU A 231 5.47 -17.45 1.70
CA LEU A 231 6.70 -17.74 2.46
C LEU A 231 6.42 -18.71 3.61
N ASP A 232 7.46 -19.41 4.04
CA ASP A 232 7.41 -20.14 5.31
C ASP A 232 7.36 -19.17 6.51
N GLN A 233 6.94 -19.66 7.68
CA GLN A 233 6.72 -18.81 8.85
C GLN A 233 7.99 -18.08 9.35
N ALA A 234 9.17 -18.68 9.24
CA ALA A 234 10.41 -18.06 9.73
C ALA A 234 10.82 -16.92 8.79
N THR A 235 10.87 -17.20 7.49
CA THR A 235 11.14 -16.19 6.44
C THR A 235 10.07 -15.09 6.45
N GLY A 236 8.81 -15.44 6.64
CA GLY A 236 7.70 -14.47 6.72
C GLY A 236 7.87 -13.47 7.87
N ARG A 237 8.26 -13.94 9.07
CA ARG A 237 8.54 -13.07 10.22
C ARG A 237 9.72 -12.14 9.96
N GLU A 238 10.80 -12.64 9.37
CA GLU A 238 11.96 -11.83 9.02
C GLU A 238 11.59 -10.73 8.03
N VAL A 239 10.86 -11.08 6.96
CA VAL A 239 10.40 -10.13 5.94
C VAL A 239 9.46 -9.08 6.52
N MET A 240 8.55 -9.46 7.42
CA MET A 240 7.68 -8.49 8.11
C MET A 240 8.46 -7.54 9.00
N GLY A 241 9.44 -8.03 9.77
CA GLY A 241 10.32 -7.19 10.56
C GLY A 241 11.03 -6.14 9.68
N ILE A 242 11.62 -6.59 8.57
CA ILE A 242 12.28 -5.71 7.59
C ILE A 242 11.31 -4.64 7.05
N LEU A 243 10.09 -5.03 6.67
CA LEU A 243 9.09 -4.08 6.15
C LEU A 243 8.76 -3.01 7.21
N MET A 244 8.48 -3.41 8.46
CA MET A 244 8.09 -2.48 9.52
C MET A 244 9.25 -1.56 9.91
N ASP A 245 10.46 -2.10 10.11
CA ASP A 245 11.65 -1.31 10.44
C ASP A 245 11.95 -0.27 9.34
N ALA A 246 11.89 -0.69 8.08
CA ALA A 246 12.17 0.18 6.95
C ALA A 246 11.07 1.25 6.75
N ALA A 247 9.80 0.90 6.91
CA ALA A 247 8.68 1.84 6.82
C ALA A 247 8.74 2.87 7.96
N GLN A 248 9.05 2.43 9.18
CA GLN A 248 9.23 3.32 10.34
C GLN A 248 10.39 4.29 10.13
N ALA A 249 11.53 3.82 9.64
CA ALA A 249 12.68 4.67 9.34
C ALA A 249 12.36 5.75 8.30
N ASN A 250 11.46 5.46 7.36
CA ASN A 250 10.98 6.42 6.36
C ASN A 250 9.83 7.30 6.85
N GLY A 251 9.26 7.02 8.03
CA GLY A 251 8.06 7.69 8.53
C GLY A 251 6.81 7.40 7.70
N SER A 252 6.80 6.27 6.98
CA SER A 252 5.66 5.78 6.20
C SER A 252 4.62 5.15 7.12
N ALA A 253 3.33 5.40 6.85
CA ALA A 253 2.26 4.59 7.42
C ALA A 253 2.14 3.26 6.64
N VAL A 254 1.65 2.19 7.28
CA VAL A 254 1.51 0.88 6.64
C VAL A 254 0.10 0.33 6.84
N VAL A 255 -0.50 -0.16 5.75
CA VAL A 255 -1.73 -0.96 5.80
C VAL A 255 -1.40 -2.37 5.32
N VAL A 256 -1.57 -3.36 6.19
CA VAL A 256 -1.35 -4.77 5.88
C VAL A 256 -2.69 -5.50 5.85
N VAL A 257 -2.99 -6.13 4.75
CA VAL A 257 -4.09 -7.11 4.66
C VAL A 257 -3.51 -8.49 4.92
N THR A 258 -4.07 -9.21 5.87
CA THR A 258 -3.64 -10.57 6.18
C THR A 258 -4.74 -11.39 6.88
N HIS A 259 -4.63 -12.71 6.80
CA HIS A 259 -5.40 -13.63 7.62
C HIS A 259 -4.56 -14.27 8.73
N ASP A 260 -3.23 -14.00 8.75
CA ASP A 260 -2.30 -14.56 9.75
C ASP A 260 -2.18 -13.60 10.95
N PRO A 261 -2.58 -14.03 12.18
CA PRO A 261 -2.43 -13.23 13.38
C PRO A 261 -0.97 -12.92 13.74
N ASN A 262 -0.01 -13.77 13.34
CA ASN A 262 1.42 -13.49 13.57
C ASN A 262 1.90 -12.30 12.73
N VAL A 263 1.38 -12.13 11.51
CA VAL A 263 1.66 -10.96 10.67
C VAL A 263 0.97 -9.72 11.24
N ALA A 264 -0.28 -9.84 11.68
CA ALA A 264 -1.02 -8.74 12.30
C ALA A 264 -0.35 -8.21 13.57
N ALA A 265 0.33 -9.07 14.34
CA ALA A 265 1.04 -8.70 15.57
C ALA A 265 2.21 -7.73 15.34
N PHE A 266 2.70 -7.56 14.11
CA PHE A 266 3.68 -6.52 13.76
C PHE A 266 3.08 -5.11 13.67
N CYS A 267 1.77 -4.99 13.58
CA CYS A 267 1.07 -3.71 13.42
C CYS A 267 0.66 -3.12 14.78
N SER A 268 0.64 -1.79 14.86
CA SER A 268 0.22 -1.07 16.07
C SER A 268 -1.28 -1.19 16.37
N ARG A 269 -2.09 -1.44 15.33
CA ARG A 269 -3.54 -1.62 15.44
C ARG A 269 -4.03 -2.71 14.48
N THR A 270 -5.00 -3.49 14.94
CA THR A 270 -5.70 -4.47 14.12
C THR A 270 -7.17 -4.13 14.02
N VAL A 271 -7.71 -4.18 12.80
CA VAL A 271 -9.15 -4.08 12.52
C VAL A 271 -9.61 -5.38 11.87
N THR A 272 -10.79 -5.85 12.27
CA THR A 272 -11.36 -7.09 11.71
C THR A 272 -12.42 -6.75 10.68
N MET A 273 -12.34 -7.40 9.52
CA MET A 273 -13.31 -7.24 8.44
C MET A 273 -14.13 -8.51 8.28
N ARG A 274 -15.46 -8.37 8.23
CA ARG A 274 -16.39 -9.48 8.00
C ARG A 274 -17.58 -9.00 7.16
N ASP A 275 -17.93 -9.77 6.14
CA ASP A 275 -19.09 -9.53 5.26
C ASP A 275 -19.16 -8.08 4.75
N GLY A 276 -18.00 -7.54 4.31
CA GLY A 276 -17.88 -6.19 3.79
C GLY A 276 -17.92 -5.08 4.84
N ARG A 277 -17.84 -5.38 6.14
CA ARG A 277 -17.89 -4.40 7.24
C ARG A 277 -16.68 -4.50 8.14
N LEU A 278 -16.24 -3.38 8.71
CA LEU A 278 -15.26 -3.37 9.80
C LEU A 278 -15.99 -3.64 11.13
N LEU A 279 -15.46 -4.59 11.90
CA LEU A 279 -15.92 -4.90 13.26
C LEU A 279 -15.04 -4.14 14.25
N GLY A 280 -15.63 -3.39 15.19
CA GLY A 280 -14.90 -2.70 16.27
C GLY A 280 -14.19 -1.40 15.85
N GLY A 281 -14.61 -0.77 14.75
CA GLY A 281 -14.17 0.59 14.42
C GLY A 281 -14.81 1.62 15.34
N GLU A 282 -14.02 2.49 15.97
CA GLU A 282 -14.53 3.74 16.53
C GLU A 282 -15.24 4.50 15.40
N GLN A 283 -16.51 4.84 15.65
CA GLN A 283 -17.34 5.70 14.80
C GLN A 283 -16.83 7.14 14.82
#